data_8cb5514b22075c21ed4273e1b92d8bce
#
_entry.id   8cb5514b22075c21ed4273e1b92d8bce
#
_cell.length_a   1.000
_cell.length_b   1.000
_cell.length_c   1.000
_cell.angle_alpha   90.00
_cell.angle_beta   90.00
_cell.angle_gamma   90.00
#
_symmetry.space_group_name_H-M   'P 1'
#
loop_
_entity.id
_entity.type
_entity.pdbx_description
1 polymer ?
#
loop_
_entity_poly.entity_id
_entity_poly.type
_entity_poly.pdbx_seq_one_letter_code
_entity_poly.pdbx_strand_id
1 'polypeptide(L)'
;MNMGSMSFASIFANGCRSLSSPALLVRTLGLTHISLVDYSNNLLPVPWCPRTPTPTPTPNKRAFSCEATKTEVADLNTDSSANGYPKYDRLLPCPSHNLPPRVEHLVVSEGGRVQDYICKALDLPPLFVADLIHFGAVFYALVCPRPPPTATPEQVKLFKQYTAPSALVNRTSIKGKTVREAQKTFRITHVDQFVETGTYLRVHVHPKRSPRCYEIDWKSRIIAVADSYVVLDKPAGTSVGGTTDNIEETCATFATRALGLTSPLRTTHQIDNCTEGCVVLARTKEYCSVFHGKIREKTVKKLYLALAAAPLPVGIITHYMRPINMAPRLVSEEKIEGWHMCKLEIIECRKVPWPSSAIKEKYCVEDCYWPSKDYAYECKINLLTGKTHQIRAQLTACGAPILGDSAYMPAALAEITSPGVNPFGKHRKNRSIEDIKETDITEWIAQHGKEPSVGIGLQACQISWDDGKHMYEAGIPWWRSYSFASKLFFELSSYFIYEISKP
;
A
#
# COMPACT_ATOMS: atom_id res chain seq x y z
N MET A 1 -6.96 -68.76 9.03
CA MET A 1 -7.20 -69.34 7.71
C MET A 1 -7.01 -68.21 6.71
N ASN A 2 -5.85 -68.15 6.19
CA ASN A 2 -5.38 -68.42 4.82
C ASN A 2 -5.84 -67.35 3.81
N MET A 3 -4.88 -66.49 3.40
CA MET A 3 -4.04 -66.60 2.18
C MET A 3 -4.84 -66.24 0.93
N GLY A 4 -4.42 -65.45 0.00
CA GLY A 4 -3.16 -65.15 -0.67
C GLY A 4 -3.41 -64.00 -1.64
N SER A 5 -2.52 -63.14 -1.80
CA SER A 5 -1.42 -62.85 -2.75
C SER A 5 -1.60 -63.33 -4.20
N MET A 6 -1.36 -62.40 -5.14
CA MET A 6 -0.58 -62.51 -6.40
C MET A 6 -0.93 -61.33 -7.32
N SER A 7 -0.10 -60.38 -7.58
CA SER A 7 1.02 -60.19 -8.50
C SER A 7 0.90 -60.91 -9.85
N PHE A 8 0.88 -60.12 -10.95
CA PHE A 8 1.71 -60.41 -12.14
C PHE A 8 1.78 -59.22 -13.10
N ALA A 9 2.96 -59.03 -13.56
CA ALA A 9 3.54 -58.02 -14.42
C ALA A 9 3.49 -58.39 -15.91
N SER A 10 3.71 -57.37 -16.71
CA SER A 10 4.39 -57.29 -18.01
C SER A 10 3.85 -58.11 -19.21
N ILE A 11 3.88 -57.49 -20.41
CA ILE A 11 4.74 -57.91 -21.55
C ILE A 11 4.41 -57.12 -22.84
N PHE A 12 5.44 -56.46 -23.41
CA PHE A 12 5.86 -56.24 -24.82
C PHE A 12 4.91 -55.57 -25.84
N ALA A 13 5.24 -54.59 -26.53
CA ALA A 13 6.36 -54.19 -27.41
C ALA A 13 5.98 -54.26 -28.92
N ASN A 14 6.39 -53.20 -29.61
CA ASN A 14 6.73 -53.11 -31.04
C ASN A 14 5.68 -52.79 -32.11
N GLY A 15 5.96 -51.73 -32.84
CA GLY A 15 5.48 -51.50 -34.19
C GLY A 15 5.75 -50.10 -34.71
N CYS A 16 6.94 -49.87 -35.27
CA CYS A 16 7.33 -48.71 -36.09
C CYS A 16 6.47 -48.57 -37.38
N ARG A 17 6.12 -47.34 -37.75
CA ARG A 17 6.53 -46.71 -39.04
C ARG A 17 5.88 -45.32 -39.23
N SER A 18 6.75 -44.34 -39.38
CA SER A 18 6.79 -43.16 -40.26
C SER A 18 5.53 -42.68 -41.00
N LEU A 19 5.19 -41.39 -40.89
CA LEU A 19 5.26 -40.41 -41.96
C LEU A 19 4.80 -39.00 -41.50
N SER A 20 5.72 -38.04 -41.69
CA SER A 20 5.55 -36.63 -42.10
C SER A 20 4.56 -35.73 -41.35
N SER A 21 5.15 -34.72 -40.70
CA SER A 21 4.78 -33.34 -40.31
C SER A 21 3.73 -32.64 -41.18
N PRO A 22 3.13 -31.50 -40.73
CA PRO A 22 3.77 -30.45 -39.94
C PRO A 22 2.93 -29.78 -38.82
N ALA A 23 3.67 -29.25 -37.86
CA ALA A 23 3.43 -28.02 -37.10
C ALA A 23 2.06 -27.70 -36.53
N LEU A 24 1.90 -27.93 -35.22
CA LEU A 24 1.14 -27.04 -34.36
C LEU A 24 1.94 -26.76 -33.08
N LEU A 25 2.44 -25.53 -33.05
CA LEU A 25 3.26 -24.98 -31.98
C LEU A 25 2.40 -24.73 -30.76
N VAL A 26 2.42 -25.63 -29.77
CA VAL A 26 1.85 -25.35 -28.46
C VAL A 26 2.85 -24.47 -27.71
N ARG A 27 2.49 -23.19 -27.58
CA ARG A 27 3.18 -22.23 -26.73
C ARG A 27 2.98 -22.59 -25.25
N THR A 28 3.96 -23.20 -24.68
CA THR A 28 4.16 -23.18 -23.22
C THR A 28 4.69 -21.82 -22.84
N LEU A 29 3.82 -20.93 -22.42
CA LEU A 29 4.20 -19.66 -21.81
C LEU A 29 4.56 -19.90 -20.35
N GLY A 30 5.84 -19.94 -20.07
CA GLY A 30 6.39 -19.77 -18.74
C GLY A 30 6.09 -18.37 -18.23
N LEU A 31 5.13 -18.26 -17.33
CA LEU A 31 4.84 -17.06 -16.58
C LEU A 31 5.72 -17.04 -15.32
N THR A 32 6.88 -16.41 -15.44
CA THR A 32 7.66 -15.98 -14.28
C THR A 32 7.65 -14.46 -14.22
N HIS A 33 7.20 -13.95 -13.07
CA HIS A 33 7.33 -12.56 -12.60
C HIS A 33 6.57 -11.48 -13.38
N ILE A 34 5.33 -11.24 -12.97
CA ILE A 34 4.71 -9.93 -13.11
C ILE A 34 4.80 -9.23 -11.75
N SER A 35 5.82 -8.42 -11.60
CA SER A 35 5.89 -7.39 -10.57
C SER A 35 5.36 -6.09 -11.16
N LEU A 36 4.43 -5.46 -10.45
CA LEU A 36 3.96 -4.09 -10.65
C LEU A 36 3.07 -3.85 -11.88
N VAL A 37 1.78 -3.94 -11.65
CA VAL A 37 0.78 -3.31 -12.51
C VAL A 37 0.83 -1.81 -12.24
N ASP A 38 1.41 -1.05 -13.18
CA ASP A 38 1.23 0.39 -13.26
C ASP A 38 -0.25 0.65 -13.61
N TYR A 39 -0.98 1.24 -12.68
CA TYR A 39 -2.30 1.80 -12.97
C TYR A 39 -2.11 3.06 -13.82
N SER A 40 -2.01 2.90 -15.12
CA SER A 40 -2.20 3.99 -16.07
C SER A 40 -3.59 3.86 -16.68
N ASN A 41 -4.54 4.62 -16.15
CA ASN A 41 -5.83 4.78 -16.77
C ASN A 41 -5.71 5.42 -18.14
N ASN A 42 -6.39 4.82 -19.09
CA ASN A 42 -6.67 5.39 -20.40
C ASN A 42 -7.47 6.70 -20.25
N LEU A 43 -6.79 7.84 -20.31
CA LEU A 43 -7.40 9.11 -20.68
C LEU A 43 -6.49 9.78 -21.69
N LEU A 44 -7.07 10.03 -22.85
CA LEU A 44 -6.45 10.72 -23.99
C LEU A 44 -5.88 12.07 -23.55
N PRO A 45 -4.72 12.52 -24.09
CA PRO A 45 -4.19 13.83 -23.79
C PRO A 45 -5.06 14.91 -24.40
N VAL A 46 -5.66 15.75 -23.58
CA VAL A 46 -6.27 16.98 -24.01
C VAL A 46 -5.15 18.03 -24.14
N PRO A 47 -4.99 18.68 -25.29
CA PRO A 47 -3.96 19.71 -25.44
C PRO A 47 -4.31 20.94 -24.61
N TRP A 48 -3.33 21.42 -23.89
CA TRP A 48 -3.37 22.64 -23.09
C TRP A 48 -3.44 23.86 -24.02
N CYS A 49 -4.57 24.56 -24.01
CA CYS A 49 -4.73 25.85 -24.69
C CYS A 49 -5.07 26.91 -23.63
N PRO A 50 -4.35 28.02 -23.56
CA PRO A 50 -4.66 29.08 -22.61
C PRO A 50 -5.89 29.86 -23.07
N ARG A 51 -6.97 29.86 -22.29
CA ARG A 51 -8.10 30.76 -22.50
C ARG A 51 -8.06 31.92 -21.51
N THR A 52 -8.10 33.11 -22.06
CA THR A 52 -8.34 34.38 -21.41
C THR A 52 -9.72 34.43 -20.72
N PRO A 53 -9.88 35.22 -19.65
CA PRO A 53 -11.10 35.23 -18.85
C PRO A 53 -12.14 36.20 -19.39
N THR A 54 -13.42 35.80 -19.36
CA THR A 54 -14.60 36.69 -19.41
C THR A 54 -15.46 36.49 -18.15
N PRO A 55 -16.13 37.54 -17.66
CA PRO A 55 -16.54 37.64 -16.28
C PRO A 55 -18.00 37.31 -15.98
N THR A 56 -18.25 36.89 -14.73
CA THR A 56 -19.39 37.02 -13.80
C THR A 56 -20.65 36.17 -13.98
N PRO A 57 -21.43 35.89 -12.92
CA PRO A 57 -21.58 36.60 -11.65
C PRO A 57 -21.52 35.71 -10.39
N THR A 58 -21.23 36.41 -9.28
CA THR A 58 -21.22 35.91 -7.89
C THR A 58 -22.61 35.53 -7.36
N PRO A 59 -22.70 34.66 -6.32
CA PRO A 59 -22.96 35.18 -5.00
C PRO A 59 -22.24 34.50 -3.81
N ASN A 60 -21.95 35.38 -2.87
CA ASN A 60 -21.81 35.22 -1.40
C ASN A 60 -20.79 34.32 -0.75
N LYS A 61 -19.90 35.08 -0.18
CA LYS A 61 -18.81 34.91 0.78
C LYS A 61 -19.20 34.16 2.07
N ARG A 62 -18.33 33.23 2.49
CA ARG A 62 -17.71 33.31 3.82
C ARG A 62 -16.22 33.08 3.64
N ALA A 63 -15.49 34.12 3.92
CA ALA A 63 -14.06 34.19 3.79
C ALA A 63 -13.38 33.53 4.99
N PHE A 64 -12.42 32.63 4.72
CA PHE A 64 -11.27 32.46 5.58
C PHE A 64 -10.11 33.19 4.88
N SER A 65 -9.74 34.32 5.42
CA SER A 65 -8.57 35.10 4.99
C SER A 65 -7.30 34.35 5.40
N CYS A 66 -6.56 33.88 4.41
CA CYS A 66 -5.15 33.56 4.59
C CYS A 66 -4.38 34.74 4.01
N GLU A 67 -3.90 35.64 4.87
CA GLU A 67 -2.96 36.69 4.50
C GLU A 67 -1.66 36.06 3.99
N ALA A 68 -1.41 36.24 2.70
CA ALA A 68 -0.12 35.94 2.11
C ALA A 68 0.87 37.04 2.55
N THR A 69 1.60 36.83 3.62
CA THR A 69 2.80 37.57 3.92
C THR A 69 3.85 37.27 2.86
N LYS A 70 4.21 38.33 2.10
CA LYS A 70 5.43 38.37 1.29
C LYS A 70 6.60 38.07 2.19
N THR A 71 7.20 36.90 2.05
CA THR A 71 8.49 36.61 2.68
C THR A 71 9.56 36.64 1.59
N GLU A 72 10.50 37.51 1.81
CA GLU A 72 11.71 37.69 1.04
C GLU A 72 12.46 36.37 0.84
N VAL A 73 13.07 36.25 -0.33
CA VAL A 73 13.96 35.15 -0.68
C VAL A 73 15.18 35.26 0.25
N ALA A 74 15.14 34.51 1.34
CA ALA A 74 16.28 34.31 2.19
C ALA A 74 17.13 33.17 1.61
N ASP A 75 18.42 33.46 1.47
CA ASP A 75 19.50 32.60 1.07
C ASP A 75 19.34 31.18 1.70
N LEU A 76 19.42 30.14 0.84
CA LEU A 76 19.60 28.75 1.24
C LEU A 76 20.97 28.57 1.90
N ASN A 77 21.12 29.04 3.10
CA ASN A 77 22.16 28.56 3.99
C ASN A 77 21.83 27.14 4.41
N THR A 78 22.60 26.23 3.88
CA THR A 78 22.66 24.84 4.28
C THR A 78 23.16 24.73 5.71
N ASP A 79 22.28 24.95 6.68
CA ASP A 79 22.51 24.51 8.03
C ASP A 79 22.27 22.99 8.05
N SER A 80 23.37 22.26 7.88
CA SER A 80 23.41 20.83 8.13
C SER A 80 23.08 20.62 9.60
N SER A 81 21.80 20.25 9.87
CA SER A 81 21.43 19.77 11.19
C SER A 81 22.35 18.59 11.54
N ALA A 82 22.79 18.50 12.80
CA ALA A 82 23.71 17.50 13.32
C ALA A 82 23.36 16.03 13.01
N ASN A 83 22.24 15.76 12.35
CA ASN A 83 21.69 14.45 12.04
C ASN A 83 21.70 14.09 10.55
N GLY A 84 22.38 14.85 9.69
CA GLY A 84 22.57 14.49 8.27
C GLY A 84 21.32 14.44 7.39
N TYR A 85 20.14 14.78 7.91
CA TYR A 85 18.90 14.87 7.14
C TYR A 85 18.59 16.33 6.83
N PRO A 86 18.23 16.66 5.59
CA PRO A 86 17.75 17.99 5.27
C PRO A 86 16.51 18.31 6.12
N LYS A 87 16.53 19.47 6.80
CA LYS A 87 15.33 20.01 7.43
C LYS A 87 14.32 20.34 6.34
N TYR A 88 13.35 19.48 6.16
CA TYR A 88 12.28 19.72 5.21
C TYR A 88 11.15 20.48 5.92
N ASP A 89 11.30 21.80 6.01
CA ASP A 89 10.35 22.69 6.70
C ASP A 89 9.12 23.01 5.84
N ARG A 90 9.02 22.46 4.64
CA ARG A 90 7.90 22.70 3.73
C ARG A 90 7.31 21.43 3.23
N LEU A 91 6.02 21.31 3.42
CA LEU A 91 5.12 20.75 2.43
C LEU A 91 5.21 21.66 1.20
N LEU A 92 6.24 21.49 0.38
CA LEU A 92 6.14 22.03 -0.95
C LEU A 92 4.89 21.38 -1.54
N PRO A 93 3.93 22.17 -2.05
CA PRO A 93 2.74 21.60 -2.63
C PRO A 93 3.17 20.74 -3.81
N CYS A 94 3.45 19.48 -3.54
CA CYS A 94 3.48 18.52 -4.61
C CYS A 94 2.07 18.56 -5.19
N PRO A 95 1.89 19.06 -6.41
CA PRO A 95 0.56 19.29 -6.98
C PRO A 95 -0.27 18.03 -7.09
N SER A 96 0.33 16.89 -6.79
CA SER A 96 -0.25 15.57 -6.85
C SER A 96 -1.25 15.23 -5.76
N HIS A 97 -1.47 16.07 -4.75
CA HIS A 97 -2.33 15.67 -3.63
C HIS A 97 -3.76 15.27 -4.08
N ASN A 98 -4.25 15.83 -5.19
CA ASN A 98 -5.55 15.54 -5.76
C ASN A 98 -5.51 15.26 -7.27
N LEU A 99 -4.33 15.08 -7.86
CA LEU A 99 -4.19 14.82 -9.28
C LEU A 99 -4.04 13.32 -9.55
N PRO A 100 -4.55 12.82 -10.67
CA PRO A 100 -4.35 11.44 -11.05
C PRO A 100 -2.86 11.12 -11.21
N PRO A 101 -2.43 9.88 -10.99
CA PRO A 101 -1.04 9.47 -11.20
C PRO A 101 -0.58 9.83 -12.62
N ARG A 102 0.59 10.49 -12.70
CA ARG A 102 1.24 10.83 -13.96
C ARG A 102 2.67 10.31 -13.94
N VAL A 103 2.99 9.40 -14.85
CA VAL A 103 4.33 8.81 -14.98
C VAL A 103 4.87 9.11 -16.37
N GLU A 104 6.00 9.81 -16.41
CA GLU A 104 6.68 10.16 -17.65
C GLU A 104 7.88 9.27 -17.89
N HIS A 105 8.05 8.86 -19.13
CA HIS A 105 9.13 8.01 -19.60
C HIS A 105 9.97 8.79 -20.61
N LEU A 106 11.21 9.12 -20.23
CA LEU A 106 12.10 9.94 -21.03
C LEU A 106 13.35 9.15 -21.43
N VAL A 107 13.93 9.53 -22.57
CA VAL A 107 15.27 9.11 -22.95
C VAL A 107 16.11 10.36 -23.13
N VAL A 108 17.22 10.42 -22.40
CA VAL A 108 18.11 11.58 -22.41
C VAL A 108 18.70 11.76 -23.81
N SER A 109 18.37 12.88 -24.44
CA SER A 109 18.89 13.23 -25.79
C SER A 109 20.25 13.90 -25.73
N GLU A 110 20.51 14.65 -24.66
CA GLU A 110 21.76 15.38 -24.41
C GLU A 110 22.15 15.19 -22.96
N GLY A 111 23.42 14.78 -22.71
CA GLY A 111 23.94 14.54 -21.39
C GLY A 111 24.02 15.81 -20.55
N GLY A 112 23.74 15.71 -19.26
CA GLY A 112 23.73 16.84 -18.33
C GLY A 112 23.32 16.48 -16.93
N ARG A 113 23.03 17.49 -16.10
CA ARG A 113 22.46 17.31 -14.77
C ARG A 113 21.01 16.83 -14.90
N VAL A 114 20.64 15.83 -14.11
CA VAL A 114 19.32 15.22 -14.19
C VAL A 114 18.19 16.23 -13.92
N GLN A 115 18.38 17.14 -12.96
CA GLN A 115 17.40 18.18 -12.66
C GLN A 115 17.14 19.06 -13.87
N ASP A 116 18.20 19.60 -14.47
CA ASP A 116 18.09 20.53 -15.62
C ASP A 116 17.42 19.84 -16.82
N TYR A 117 17.78 18.57 -17.05
CA TYR A 117 17.16 17.78 -18.13
C TYR A 117 15.65 17.58 -17.89
N ILE A 118 15.25 17.20 -16.67
CA ILE A 118 13.81 16.99 -16.35
C ILE A 118 13.03 18.30 -16.42
N CYS A 119 13.59 19.41 -15.88
CA CYS A 119 12.97 20.73 -15.96
C CYS A 119 12.68 21.12 -17.41
N LYS A 120 13.67 20.97 -18.30
CA LYS A 120 13.54 21.29 -19.72
C LYS A 120 12.58 20.33 -20.45
N ALA A 121 12.66 19.02 -20.18
CA ALA A 121 11.88 18.01 -20.89
C ALA A 121 10.40 18.02 -20.54
N LEU A 122 10.05 18.34 -19.28
CA LEU A 122 8.68 18.28 -18.76
C LEU A 122 8.08 19.65 -18.43
N ASP A 123 8.81 20.74 -18.68
CA ASP A 123 8.42 22.10 -18.31
C ASP A 123 8.03 22.22 -16.84
N LEU A 124 8.90 21.72 -15.94
CA LEU A 124 8.68 21.71 -14.51
C LEU A 124 9.65 22.65 -13.78
N PRO A 125 9.19 23.34 -12.72
CA PRO A 125 10.07 24.20 -11.91
C PRO A 125 11.21 23.41 -11.24
N PRO A 126 12.42 23.97 -11.11
CA PRO A 126 13.56 23.27 -10.51
C PRO A 126 13.29 22.76 -9.08
N LEU A 127 12.63 23.56 -8.24
CA LEU A 127 12.26 23.14 -6.87
C LEU A 127 11.32 21.96 -6.88
N PHE A 128 10.38 21.91 -7.82
CA PHE A 128 9.46 20.78 -7.93
C PHE A 128 10.19 19.48 -8.34
N VAL A 129 11.15 19.58 -9.29
CA VAL A 129 11.97 18.42 -9.67
C VAL A 129 12.87 17.97 -8.52
N ALA A 130 13.42 18.91 -7.74
CA ALA A 130 14.18 18.58 -6.54
C ALA A 130 13.34 17.83 -5.52
N ASP A 131 12.07 18.20 -5.35
CA ASP A 131 11.12 17.48 -4.51
C ASP A 131 10.85 16.08 -5.01
N LEU A 132 10.60 15.90 -6.31
CA LEU A 132 10.40 14.56 -6.88
C LEU A 132 11.60 13.66 -6.61
N ILE A 133 12.82 14.20 -6.71
CA ILE A 133 14.04 13.45 -6.38
C ILE A 133 14.10 13.13 -4.90
N HIS A 134 13.81 14.09 -4.02
CA HIS A 134 13.76 13.91 -2.57
C HIS A 134 12.74 12.83 -2.17
N PHE A 135 11.56 12.83 -2.77
CA PHE A 135 10.54 11.80 -2.57
C PHE A 135 10.92 10.42 -3.14
N GLY A 136 12.02 10.35 -3.92
CA GLY A 136 12.44 9.14 -4.61
C GLY A 136 11.53 8.75 -5.76
N ALA A 137 10.85 9.73 -6.36
CA ALA A 137 9.91 9.58 -7.47
C ALA A 137 10.61 9.55 -8.84
N VAL A 138 11.94 9.73 -8.89
CA VAL A 138 12.73 9.74 -10.13
C VAL A 138 13.65 8.54 -10.20
N PHE A 139 13.58 7.81 -11.31
CA PHE A 139 14.40 6.62 -11.56
C PHE A 139 15.17 6.76 -12.86
N TYR A 140 16.31 6.08 -12.92
CA TYR A 140 17.07 5.94 -14.15
C TYR A 140 17.43 4.48 -14.43
N ALA A 141 17.66 4.18 -15.69
CA ALA A 141 18.36 2.98 -16.15
C ALA A 141 19.36 3.37 -17.23
N LEU A 142 20.49 2.67 -17.29
CA LEU A 142 21.52 2.97 -18.30
C LEU A 142 21.02 2.73 -19.73
N VAL A 143 20.13 1.75 -19.91
CA VAL A 143 19.51 1.42 -21.19
C VAL A 143 18.01 1.36 -21.00
N CYS A 144 17.24 1.76 -22.00
CA CYS A 144 15.78 1.69 -21.96
C CYS A 144 15.30 0.26 -21.62
N PRO A 145 14.43 0.10 -20.64
CA PRO A 145 13.71 -1.15 -20.43
C PRO A 145 12.74 -1.41 -21.60
N ARG A 146 11.97 -2.48 -21.52
CA ARG A 146 10.87 -2.68 -22.47
C ARG A 146 9.92 -1.49 -22.37
N PRO A 147 9.43 -0.95 -23.49
CA PRO A 147 8.45 0.12 -23.46
C PRO A 147 7.24 -0.29 -22.63
N PRO A 148 6.68 0.62 -21.81
CA PRO A 148 5.45 0.33 -21.10
C PRO A 148 4.30 0.06 -22.08
N PRO A 149 3.26 -0.69 -21.71
CA PRO A 149 2.12 -0.95 -22.58
C PRO A 149 1.40 0.31 -23.06
N THR A 150 1.55 1.40 -22.32
CA THR A 150 0.96 2.72 -22.61
C THR A 150 1.86 3.63 -23.42
N ALA A 151 3.06 3.15 -23.85
CA ALA A 151 3.98 3.95 -24.65
C ALA A 151 3.39 4.27 -26.02
N THR A 152 3.51 5.55 -26.45
CA THR A 152 3.11 5.96 -27.78
C THR A 152 4.01 5.33 -28.85
N PRO A 153 3.56 5.24 -30.13
CA PRO A 153 4.40 4.73 -31.21
C PRO A 153 5.74 5.46 -31.33
N GLU A 154 5.76 6.77 -31.08
CA GLU A 154 6.97 7.62 -31.10
C GLU A 154 7.91 7.24 -29.98
N GLN A 155 7.38 7.04 -28.75
CA GLN A 155 8.16 6.57 -27.61
C GLN A 155 8.72 5.17 -27.86
N VAL A 156 7.94 4.26 -28.42
CA VAL A 156 8.41 2.92 -28.80
C VAL A 156 9.54 2.99 -29.82
N LYS A 157 9.43 3.86 -30.83
CA LYS A 157 10.49 4.10 -31.84
C LYS A 157 11.75 4.64 -31.18
N LEU A 158 11.61 5.62 -30.28
CA LEU A 158 12.72 6.21 -29.53
C LEU A 158 13.42 5.16 -28.64
N PHE A 159 12.66 4.38 -27.91
CA PHE A 159 13.21 3.31 -27.06
C PHE A 159 13.98 2.28 -27.89
N LYS A 160 13.46 1.86 -29.05
CA LYS A 160 14.15 0.96 -29.96
C LYS A 160 15.44 1.57 -30.51
N GLN A 161 15.44 2.84 -30.85
CA GLN A 161 16.61 3.55 -31.36
C GLN A 161 17.76 3.54 -30.34
N TYR A 162 17.47 3.86 -29.07
CA TYR A 162 18.48 3.92 -28.02
C TYR A 162 18.86 2.55 -27.40
N THR A 163 18.14 1.50 -27.74
CA THR A 163 18.51 0.10 -27.39
C THR A 163 19.19 -0.63 -28.52
N ALA A 164 19.31 -0.01 -29.68
CA ALA A 164 20.01 -0.61 -30.83
C ALA A 164 21.50 -0.85 -30.48
N PRO A 165 22.10 -1.96 -30.93
CA PRO A 165 23.51 -2.26 -30.66
C PRO A 165 24.46 -1.11 -31.02
N SER A 166 24.21 -0.39 -32.13
CA SER A 166 24.97 0.77 -32.55
C SER A 166 24.95 1.95 -31.56
N ALA A 167 23.85 2.14 -30.86
CA ALA A 167 23.71 3.18 -29.82
C ALA A 167 24.42 2.82 -28.53
N LEU A 168 24.69 1.54 -28.30
CA LEU A 168 25.28 1.03 -27.06
C LEU A 168 26.82 0.99 -27.11
N VAL A 169 27.42 0.85 -28.29
CA VAL A 169 28.88 0.61 -28.46
C VAL A 169 29.74 1.72 -27.86
N ASN A 170 29.31 2.97 -27.95
CA ASN A 170 30.10 4.13 -27.53
C ASN A 170 29.85 4.62 -26.09
N ARG A 171 29.05 3.90 -25.30
CA ARG A 171 28.70 4.33 -23.94
C ARG A 171 29.57 3.64 -22.91
N THR A 172 30.38 4.42 -22.20
CA THR A 172 31.31 3.94 -21.18
C THR A 172 30.60 3.34 -19.97
N SER A 173 29.43 3.87 -19.61
CA SER A 173 28.62 3.43 -18.46
C SER A 173 28.08 2.00 -18.56
N ILE A 174 27.95 1.47 -19.78
CA ILE A 174 27.45 0.11 -20.03
C ILE A 174 28.53 -0.88 -20.39
N LYS A 175 29.80 -0.43 -20.54
CA LYS A 175 30.94 -1.31 -20.87
C LYS A 175 31.04 -2.42 -19.81
N GLY A 176 31.08 -3.67 -20.27
CA GLY A 176 31.20 -4.85 -19.41
C GLY A 176 29.89 -5.28 -18.70
N LYS A 177 28.75 -4.63 -18.99
CA LYS A 177 27.44 -5.01 -18.44
C LYS A 177 26.60 -5.74 -19.49
N THR A 178 25.81 -6.70 -19.02
CA THR A 178 24.75 -7.30 -19.84
C THR A 178 23.62 -6.30 -20.05
N VAL A 179 22.83 -6.47 -21.12
CA VAL A 179 21.64 -5.63 -21.38
C VAL A 179 20.69 -5.65 -20.20
N ARG A 180 20.49 -6.82 -19.57
CA ARG A 180 19.61 -6.97 -18.39
C ARG A 180 20.11 -6.15 -17.19
N GLU A 181 21.40 -6.11 -16.95
CA GLU A 181 21.99 -5.28 -15.89
C GLU A 181 21.87 -3.80 -16.19
N ALA A 182 22.10 -3.40 -17.44
CA ALA A 182 21.97 -2.00 -17.89
C ALA A 182 20.51 -1.50 -17.88
N GLN A 183 19.53 -2.39 -18.02
CA GLN A 183 18.09 -2.09 -17.93
C GLN A 183 17.55 -2.04 -16.49
N LYS A 184 18.37 -2.41 -15.49
CA LYS A 184 17.96 -2.32 -14.09
C LYS A 184 17.76 -0.86 -13.69
N THR A 185 16.59 -0.58 -13.09
CA THR A 185 16.25 0.77 -12.64
C THR A 185 16.77 1.06 -11.26
N PHE A 186 17.30 2.27 -11.07
CA PHE A 186 17.78 2.79 -9.79
C PHE A 186 17.15 4.15 -9.54
N ARG A 187 16.96 4.51 -8.27
CA ARG A 187 16.51 5.87 -7.92
C ARG A 187 17.62 6.89 -8.14
N ILE A 188 17.24 8.06 -8.62
CA ILE A 188 18.06 9.25 -8.53
C ILE A 188 18.04 9.72 -7.08
N THR A 189 19.20 10.04 -6.52
CA THR A 189 19.34 10.47 -5.12
C THR A 189 19.85 11.90 -4.95
N HIS A 190 20.40 12.48 -6.01
CA HIS A 190 20.94 13.83 -6.00
C HIS A 190 20.50 14.62 -7.23
N VAL A 191 20.18 15.89 -7.04
CA VAL A 191 19.75 16.79 -8.12
C VAL A 191 20.85 17.01 -9.18
N ASP A 192 22.11 16.96 -8.75
CA ASP A 192 23.28 17.17 -9.61
C ASP A 192 23.77 15.89 -10.28
N GLN A 193 23.08 14.76 -10.12
CA GLN A 193 23.51 13.51 -10.74
C GLN A 193 23.58 13.67 -12.26
N PHE A 194 24.76 13.37 -12.83
CA PHE A 194 24.93 13.40 -14.28
C PHE A 194 24.23 12.23 -14.94
N VAL A 195 23.51 12.52 -16.02
CA VAL A 195 22.88 11.51 -16.89
C VAL A 195 23.43 11.66 -18.30
N GLU A 196 23.91 10.59 -18.89
CA GLU A 196 24.45 10.60 -20.25
C GLU A 196 23.34 10.37 -21.30
N THR A 197 23.63 10.77 -22.55
CA THR A 197 22.74 10.52 -23.70
C THR A 197 22.37 9.05 -23.79
N GLY A 198 21.08 8.77 -24.00
CA GLY A 198 20.51 7.43 -24.05
C GLY A 198 20.18 6.81 -22.69
N THR A 199 20.42 7.53 -21.59
CA THR A 199 19.90 7.13 -20.26
C THR A 199 18.38 7.22 -20.26
N TYR A 200 17.74 6.17 -19.78
CA TYR A 200 16.29 6.17 -19.54
C TYR A 200 15.97 6.80 -18.19
N LEU A 201 14.94 7.66 -18.14
CA LEU A 201 14.39 8.22 -16.93
C LEU A 201 12.91 7.88 -16.83
N ARG A 202 12.48 7.53 -15.60
CA ARG A 202 11.07 7.41 -15.23
C ARG A 202 10.79 8.39 -14.12
N VAL A 203 9.88 9.32 -14.38
CA VAL A 203 9.52 10.41 -13.47
C VAL A 203 8.06 10.27 -13.06
N HIS A 204 7.80 9.97 -11.81
CA HIS A 204 6.46 10.03 -11.23
C HIS A 204 6.17 11.49 -10.88
N VAL A 205 5.50 12.19 -11.79
CA VAL A 205 5.26 13.64 -11.67
C VAL A 205 4.25 13.95 -10.57
N HIS A 206 3.31 13.03 -10.34
CA HIS A 206 2.32 13.12 -9.28
C HIS A 206 2.48 11.93 -8.32
N PRO A 207 3.48 11.95 -7.42
CA PRO A 207 3.68 10.87 -6.46
C PRO A 207 2.53 10.82 -5.44
N LYS A 208 2.20 9.62 -4.99
CA LYS A 208 1.22 9.44 -3.92
C LYS A 208 1.73 10.08 -2.63
N ARG A 209 0.96 11.02 -2.06
CA ARG A 209 1.34 11.77 -0.86
C ARG A 209 0.69 11.19 0.39
N SER A 210 1.38 11.36 1.52
CA SER A 210 0.90 11.02 2.86
C SER A 210 1.23 12.16 3.84
N PRO A 211 0.65 13.37 3.67
CA PRO A 211 0.99 14.58 4.43
C PRO A 211 0.71 14.43 5.92
N ARG A 212 -0.17 13.53 6.31
CA ARG A 212 -0.43 13.20 7.72
C ARG A 212 0.83 12.84 8.50
N CYS A 213 1.90 12.37 7.83
CA CYS A 213 3.18 12.09 8.47
C CYS A 213 3.79 13.30 9.19
N TYR A 214 3.47 14.54 8.76
CA TYR A 214 4.00 15.78 9.34
C TYR A 214 3.20 16.25 10.56
N GLU A 215 1.98 15.74 10.76
CA GLU A 215 1.06 16.13 11.84
C GLU A 215 1.23 15.27 13.09
N ILE A 216 1.96 14.15 12.99
CA ILE A 216 2.07 13.14 14.03
C ILE A 216 3.25 13.44 14.94
N ASP A 217 3.02 13.41 16.25
CA ASP A 217 4.10 13.29 17.23
C ASP A 217 4.67 11.85 17.22
N TRP A 218 5.70 11.66 16.41
CA TRP A 218 6.32 10.36 16.22
C TRP A 218 7.04 9.84 17.46
N LYS A 219 7.48 10.70 18.36
CA LYS A 219 8.11 10.28 19.61
C LYS A 219 7.11 9.54 20.51
N SER A 220 5.89 10.05 20.60
CA SER A 220 4.81 9.41 21.38
C SER A 220 4.35 8.07 20.78
N ARG A 221 4.69 7.78 19.53
CA ARG A 221 4.35 6.53 18.85
C ARG A 221 5.40 5.43 19.00
N ILE A 222 6.55 5.73 19.60
CA ILE A 222 7.59 4.71 19.85
C ILE A 222 7.20 3.90 21.07
N ILE A 223 6.94 2.61 20.87
CA ILE A 223 6.63 1.65 21.96
C ILE A 223 7.91 1.19 22.63
N ALA A 224 8.93 0.82 21.85
CA ALA A 224 10.20 0.32 22.37
C ALA A 224 11.36 0.61 21.42
N VAL A 225 12.54 0.80 21.99
CA VAL A 225 13.80 0.93 21.28
C VAL A 225 14.77 -0.11 21.85
N ALA A 226 15.21 -1.03 21.00
CA ALA A 226 16.25 -2.01 21.29
C ALA A 226 17.49 -1.75 20.41
N ASP A 227 18.59 -2.44 20.67
CA ASP A 227 19.82 -2.27 19.89
C ASP A 227 19.65 -2.61 18.41
N SER A 228 18.82 -3.59 18.09
CA SER A 228 18.63 -4.12 16.74
C SER A 228 17.31 -3.73 16.07
N TYR A 229 16.32 -3.24 16.83
CA TYR A 229 15.00 -2.91 16.30
C TYR A 229 14.31 -1.79 17.10
N VAL A 230 13.26 -1.25 16.50
CA VAL A 230 12.31 -0.31 17.09
C VAL A 230 10.90 -0.88 16.90
N VAL A 231 10.05 -0.78 17.92
CA VAL A 231 8.63 -1.09 17.82
C VAL A 231 7.84 0.20 17.84
N LEU A 232 6.99 0.37 16.85
CA LEU A 232 6.20 1.56 16.61
C LEU A 232 4.70 1.23 16.72
N ASP A 233 3.92 2.10 17.37
CA ASP A 233 2.48 2.17 17.23
C ASP A 233 2.14 2.99 16.00
N LYS A 234 2.03 2.31 14.86
CA LYS A 234 1.79 2.97 13.57
C LYS A 234 0.42 3.68 13.57
N PRO A 235 0.36 4.98 13.31
CA PRO A 235 -0.92 5.66 13.12
C PRO A 235 -1.59 5.28 11.80
N ALA A 236 -2.91 5.28 11.78
CA ALA A 236 -3.69 5.10 10.56
C ALA A 236 -3.43 6.23 9.55
N GLY A 237 -3.59 5.95 8.26
CA GLY A 237 -3.35 6.91 7.18
C GLY A 237 -1.87 7.12 6.85
N THR A 238 -0.96 6.27 7.34
CA THR A 238 0.48 6.32 7.07
C THR A 238 1.01 5.00 6.54
N SER A 239 1.99 5.04 5.66
CA SER A 239 2.66 3.85 5.12
C SER A 239 3.81 3.41 6.04
N VAL A 240 3.99 2.12 6.26
CA VAL A 240 5.13 1.61 7.04
C VAL A 240 6.45 1.93 6.35
N GLY A 241 6.56 1.57 5.08
CA GLY A 241 7.71 1.82 4.23
C GLY A 241 7.31 2.51 2.95
N GLY A 242 8.30 2.93 2.16
CA GLY A 242 8.07 3.69 0.94
C GLY A 242 7.31 2.94 -0.13
N THR A 243 6.64 3.70 -0.96
CA THR A 243 6.07 3.27 -2.23
C THR A 243 7.09 3.45 -3.36
N THR A 244 6.69 3.13 -4.58
CA THR A 244 7.56 3.34 -5.75
C THR A 244 7.92 4.82 -5.91
N ASP A 245 6.99 5.71 -5.63
CA ASP A 245 7.06 7.14 -5.92
C ASP A 245 7.18 8.04 -4.67
N ASN A 246 7.13 7.46 -3.47
CA ASN A 246 7.29 8.21 -2.21
C ASN A 246 7.97 7.34 -1.14
N ILE A 247 9.23 7.64 -0.85
CA ILE A 247 10.00 7.02 0.24
C ILE A 247 10.15 7.94 1.45
N GLU A 248 9.75 9.18 1.31
CA GLU A 248 9.90 10.22 2.31
C GLU A 248 8.80 10.12 3.39
N GLU A 249 7.55 10.11 2.99
CA GLU A 249 6.39 10.14 3.88
C GLU A 249 6.04 8.73 4.39
N THR A 250 6.91 8.17 5.24
CA THR A 250 6.78 6.82 5.78
C THR A 250 7.04 6.77 7.27
N CYS A 251 6.46 5.78 7.94
CA CYS A 251 6.73 5.51 9.36
C CYS A 251 8.23 5.30 9.61
N ALA A 252 8.92 4.56 8.73
CA ALA A 252 10.34 4.29 8.88
C ALA A 252 11.17 5.58 8.84
N THR A 253 10.88 6.49 7.90
CA THR A 253 11.59 7.77 7.77
C THR A 253 11.35 8.67 8.98
N PHE A 254 10.09 8.85 9.37
CA PHE A 254 9.75 9.74 10.47
C PHE A 254 10.16 9.19 11.85
N ALA A 255 10.05 7.88 12.08
CA ALA A 255 10.58 7.26 13.30
C ALA A 255 12.11 7.36 13.37
N THR A 256 12.82 7.22 12.25
CA THR A 256 14.27 7.44 12.18
C THR A 256 14.63 8.86 12.64
N ARG A 257 13.92 9.88 12.15
CA ARG A 257 14.13 11.29 12.53
C ARG A 257 13.77 11.54 13.98
N ALA A 258 12.64 11.05 14.43
CA ALA A 258 12.18 11.24 15.81
C ALA A 258 13.17 10.68 16.84
N LEU A 259 13.90 9.62 16.49
CA LEU A 259 14.93 9.00 17.32
C LEU A 259 16.34 9.58 17.08
N GLY A 260 16.52 10.51 16.15
CA GLY A 260 17.82 11.08 15.82
C GLY A 260 18.84 10.06 15.29
N LEU A 261 18.36 9.00 14.60
CA LEU A 261 19.23 7.95 14.09
C LEU A 261 19.95 8.40 12.81
N THR A 262 21.23 8.09 12.71
CA THR A 262 22.06 8.38 11.52
C THR A 262 21.79 7.40 10.37
N SER A 263 21.36 6.20 10.67
CA SER A 263 21.01 5.18 9.66
C SER A 263 19.49 4.98 9.61
N PRO A 264 18.89 4.91 8.40
CA PRO A 264 17.46 4.75 8.27
C PRO A 264 16.98 3.40 8.78
N LEU A 265 15.86 3.42 9.51
CA LEU A 265 15.15 2.22 9.92
C LEU A 265 14.65 1.45 8.69
N ARG A 266 14.63 0.12 8.80
CA ARG A 266 14.25 -0.79 7.72
C ARG A 266 12.95 -1.49 8.06
N THR A 267 12.09 -1.62 7.07
CA THR A 267 10.81 -2.31 7.23
C THR A 267 11.04 -3.83 7.31
N THR A 268 10.51 -4.48 8.34
CA THR A 268 10.53 -5.94 8.49
C THR A 268 9.24 -6.59 8.04
N HIS A 269 8.14 -5.89 8.16
CA HIS A 269 6.82 -6.28 7.66
C HIS A 269 5.98 -5.03 7.40
N GLN A 270 4.82 -5.22 6.82
CA GLN A 270 3.88 -4.15 6.52
C GLN A 270 2.50 -4.46 7.08
N ILE A 271 1.76 -3.42 7.44
CA ILE A 271 0.33 -3.41 7.64
C ILE A 271 -0.27 -2.34 6.72
N ASP A 272 -1.55 -2.46 6.41
CA ASP A 272 -2.21 -1.57 5.45
C ASP A 272 -2.14 -0.10 5.90
N ASN A 273 -2.22 0.82 4.96
CA ASN A 273 -2.13 2.25 5.23
C ASN A 273 -3.17 2.71 6.26
N CYS A 274 -4.40 2.24 6.09
CA CYS A 274 -5.55 2.54 6.96
C CYS A 274 -5.56 1.75 8.29
N THR A 275 -4.68 0.76 8.48
CA THR A 275 -4.55 -0.03 9.72
C THR A 275 -3.59 0.65 10.68
N GLU A 276 -3.94 0.74 11.95
CA GLU A 276 -3.07 1.22 13.01
C GLU A 276 -2.43 0.09 13.82
N GLY A 277 -1.43 0.41 14.68
CA GLY A 277 -0.88 -0.51 15.67
C GLY A 277 0.55 -0.98 15.44
N CYS A 278 0.91 -2.07 16.10
CA CYS A 278 2.28 -2.55 16.25
C CYS A 278 3.00 -2.87 14.93
N VAL A 279 4.14 -2.22 14.71
CA VAL A 279 5.07 -2.50 13.62
C VAL A 279 6.49 -2.56 14.15
N VAL A 280 7.25 -3.57 13.71
CA VAL A 280 8.68 -3.71 14.01
C VAL A 280 9.50 -3.16 12.85
N LEU A 281 10.44 -2.27 13.17
CA LEU A 281 11.40 -1.69 12.24
C LEU A 281 12.80 -2.14 12.66
N ALA A 282 13.60 -2.65 11.74
CA ALA A 282 14.96 -3.06 12.02
C ALA A 282 15.94 -1.87 11.95
N ARG A 283 16.89 -1.83 12.87
CA ARG A 283 17.99 -0.85 12.85
C ARG A 283 19.12 -1.28 11.92
N THR A 284 19.26 -2.58 11.70
CA THR A 284 20.31 -3.14 10.83
C THR A 284 19.75 -4.04 9.74
N LYS A 285 20.51 -4.25 8.68
CA LYS A 285 20.15 -5.15 7.58
C LYS A 285 20.10 -6.61 8.03
N GLU A 286 21.00 -6.99 8.90
CA GLU A 286 21.14 -8.34 9.47
C GLU A 286 19.88 -8.69 10.27
N TYR A 287 19.46 -7.82 11.19
CA TYR A 287 18.24 -8.06 11.96
C TYR A 287 17.00 -8.08 11.08
N CYS A 288 16.94 -7.22 10.05
CA CYS A 288 15.85 -7.26 9.07
C CYS A 288 15.73 -8.65 8.42
N SER A 289 16.86 -9.24 8.03
CA SER A 289 16.90 -10.60 7.45
C SER A 289 16.48 -11.67 8.45
N VAL A 290 16.94 -11.58 9.69
CA VAL A 290 16.54 -12.48 10.79
C VAL A 290 15.04 -12.41 11.02
N PHE A 291 14.49 -11.21 11.13
CA PHE A 291 13.05 -11.04 11.37
C PHE A 291 12.18 -11.53 10.20
N HIS A 292 12.64 -11.34 8.96
CA HIS A 292 12.01 -11.95 7.78
C HIS A 292 12.03 -13.49 7.86
N GLY A 293 13.10 -14.10 8.41
CA GLY A 293 13.17 -15.53 8.73
C GLY A 293 12.04 -15.93 9.67
N LYS A 294 11.93 -15.27 10.82
CA LYS A 294 10.87 -15.52 11.82
C LYS A 294 9.46 -15.42 11.25
N ILE A 295 9.21 -14.44 10.36
CA ILE A 295 7.91 -14.32 9.67
C ILE A 295 7.64 -15.52 8.76
N ARG A 296 8.63 -15.96 7.97
CA ARG A 296 8.49 -17.13 7.08
C ARG A 296 8.24 -18.43 7.85
N GLU A 297 8.90 -18.57 8.98
CA GLU A 297 8.78 -19.70 9.91
C GLU A 297 7.51 -19.64 10.76
N LYS A 298 6.75 -18.54 10.66
CA LYS A 298 5.50 -18.28 11.41
C LYS A 298 5.70 -18.26 12.94
N THR A 299 6.89 -17.91 13.39
CA THR A 299 7.22 -17.75 14.83
C THR A 299 6.85 -16.37 15.38
N VAL A 300 6.43 -15.44 14.51
CA VAL A 300 5.90 -14.13 14.89
C VAL A 300 4.39 -14.21 15.04
N LYS A 301 3.88 -14.05 16.25
CA LYS A 301 2.45 -13.99 16.54
C LYS A 301 1.94 -12.55 16.41
N LYS A 302 0.82 -12.38 15.73
CA LYS A 302 0.20 -11.07 15.49
C LYS A 302 -1.27 -11.13 15.90
N LEU A 303 -1.64 -10.33 16.89
CA LEU A 303 -3.02 -10.15 17.29
C LEU A 303 -3.56 -8.83 16.78
N TYR A 304 -4.81 -8.87 16.37
CA TYR A 304 -5.55 -7.70 15.88
C TYR A 304 -6.82 -7.50 16.67
N LEU A 305 -7.25 -6.25 16.79
CA LEU A 305 -8.61 -5.89 17.13
C LEU A 305 -9.29 -5.36 15.88
N ALA A 306 -10.46 -5.88 15.57
CA ALA A 306 -11.28 -5.40 14.47
C ALA A 306 -12.65 -4.99 15.00
N LEU A 307 -13.14 -3.84 14.54
CA LEU A 307 -14.51 -3.39 14.79
C LEU A 307 -15.35 -3.72 13.56
N ALA A 308 -16.10 -4.81 13.64
CA ALA A 308 -16.91 -5.34 12.55
C ALA A 308 -18.35 -4.85 12.62
N ALA A 309 -19.03 -4.74 11.47
CA ALA A 309 -20.42 -4.30 11.37
C ALA A 309 -21.44 -5.38 11.72
N ALA A 310 -21.03 -6.66 11.78
CA ALA A 310 -21.85 -7.81 12.14
C ALA A 310 -21.04 -8.81 12.98
N PRO A 311 -21.72 -9.74 13.71
CA PRO A 311 -21.03 -10.71 14.54
C PRO A 311 -20.27 -11.75 13.70
N LEU A 312 -19.17 -12.26 14.27
CA LEU A 312 -18.36 -13.33 13.71
C LEU A 312 -18.33 -14.53 14.67
N PRO A 313 -18.35 -15.76 14.15
CA PRO A 313 -18.19 -16.95 14.97
C PRO A 313 -16.76 -17.04 15.52
N VAL A 314 -16.62 -17.46 16.77
CA VAL A 314 -15.32 -17.79 17.37
C VAL A 314 -14.76 -19.05 16.71
N GLY A 315 -13.47 -19.06 16.42
CA GLY A 315 -12.77 -20.18 15.79
C GLY A 315 -11.97 -19.78 14.56
N ILE A 316 -11.50 -20.79 13.83
CA ILE A 316 -10.64 -20.61 12.65
C ILE A 316 -11.49 -20.39 11.41
N ILE A 317 -11.23 -19.29 10.72
CA ILE A 317 -11.79 -18.94 9.42
C ILE A 317 -10.74 -19.21 8.34
N THR A 318 -11.07 -20.03 7.37
CA THR A 318 -10.21 -20.37 6.24
C THR A 318 -10.87 -19.92 4.95
N HIS A 319 -10.13 -19.15 4.14
CA HIS A 319 -10.51 -18.78 2.78
C HIS A 319 -9.32 -18.97 1.84
N TYR A 320 -9.61 -18.96 0.54
CA TYR A 320 -8.61 -18.95 -0.52
C TYR A 320 -8.69 -17.60 -1.24
N MET A 321 -7.56 -16.89 -1.33
CA MET A 321 -7.49 -15.53 -1.87
C MET A 321 -6.84 -15.54 -3.25
N ARG A 322 -7.49 -14.91 -4.23
CA ARG A 322 -6.94 -14.75 -5.57
C ARG A 322 -5.63 -13.97 -5.56
N PRO A 323 -4.56 -14.44 -6.25
CA PRO A 323 -3.24 -13.78 -6.26
C PRO A 323 -3.19 -12.58 -7.21
N ILE A 324 -4.05 -11.60 -7.03
CA ILE A 324 -4.06 -10.33 -7.76
C ILE A 324 -3.82 -9.16 -6.81
N ASN A 325 -3.27 -8.05 -7.31
CA ASN A 325 -2.94 -6.88 -6.50
C ASN A 325 -4.01 -5.78 -6.55
N MET A 326 -5.26 -6.14 -6.79
CA MET A 326 -6.40 -5.22 -6.80
C MET A 326 -7.17 -5.31 -5.48
N ALA A 327 -7.73 -4.21 -5.01
CA ALA A 327 -8.67 -4.16 -3.90
C ALA A 327 -10.07 -3.78 -4.45
N PRO A 328 -11.14 -4.35 -3.92
CA PRO A 328 -11.19 -5.41 -2.91
C PRO A 328 -10.64 -6.76 -3.41
N ARG A 329 -10.04 -7.53 -2.49
CA ARG A 329 -9.51 -8.87 -2.78
C ARG A 329 -10.64 -9.88 -2.88
N LEU A 330 -10.60 -10.73 -3.90
CA LEU A 330 -11.50 -11.88 -4.01
C LEU A 330 -11.06 -12.99 -3.09
N VAL A 331 -12.00 -13.56 -2.36
CA VAL A 331 -11.81 -14.74 -1.52
C VAL A 331 -12.90 -15.76 -1.77
N SER A 332 -12.58 -17.04 -1.58
CA SER A 332 -13.48 -18.18 -1.70
C SER A 332 -13.38 -19.06 -0.46
N GLU A 333 -14.48 -19.67 -0.05
CA GLU A 333 -14.49 -20.74 0.96
C GLU A 333 -13.97 -22.05 0.38
N GLU A 334 -14.20 -22.29 -0.90
CA GLU A 334 -13.72 -23.45 -1.62
C GLU A 334 -12.27 -23.26 -2.10
N LYS A 335 -11.54 -24.38 -2.08
CA LYS A 335 -10.16 -24.39 -2.59
C LYS A 335 -10.16 -24.22 -4.11
N ILE A 336 -9.48 -23.16 -4.57
CA ILE A 336 -9.25 -22.91 -6.00
C ILE A 336 -7.76 -23.07 -6.26
N GLU A 337 -7.42 -23.74 -7.35
CA GLU A 337 -6.03 -23.95 -7.75
C GLU A 337 -5.33 -22.61 -8.02
N GLY A 338 -4.11 -22.47 -7.53
CA GLY A 338 -3.35 -21.23 -7.64
C GLY A 338 -3.74 -20.11 -6.65
N TRP A 339 -4.82 -20.27 -5.90
CA TRP A 339 -5.20 -19.30 -4.89
C TRP A 339 -4.49 -19.53 -3.56
N HIS A 340 -4.17 -18.44 -2.85
CA HIS A 340 -3.46 -18.50 -1.59
C HIS A 340 -4.40 -18.85 -0.43
N MET A 341 -4.11 -19.90 0.30
CA MET A 341 -4.81 -20.22 1.54
C MET A 341 -4.54 -19.13 2.60
N CYS A 342 -5.60 -18.59 3.14
CA CYS A 342 -5.62 -17.55 4.17
C CYS A 342 -6.34 -18.08 5.42
N LYS A 343 -5.68 -18.00 6.57
CA LYS A 343 -6.24 -18.44 7.87
C LYS A 343 -6.11 -17.34 8.89
N LEU A 344 -7.17 -17.10 9.63
CA LEU A 344 -7.21 -16.33 10.85
C LEU A 344 -8.08 -17.04 11.88
N GLU A 345 -7.89 -16.72 13.14
CA GLU A 345 -8.67 -17.26 14.25
C GLU A 345 -9.36 -16.09 14.96
N ILE A 346 -10.67 -16.15 15.07
CA ILE A 346 -11.46 -15.26 15.95
C ILE A 346 -11.39 -15.84 17.34
N ILE A 347 -10.62 -15.18 18.24
CA ILE A 347 -10.46 -15.57 19.63
C ILE A 347 -11.68 -15.17 20.43
N GLU A 348 -12.19 -13.96 20.17
CA GLU A 348 -13.31 -13.36 20.86
C GLU A 348 -14.06 -12.43 19.90
N CYS A 349 -15.38 -12.39 20.04
CA CYS A 349 -16.25 -11.44 19.34
C CYS A 349 -17.31 -10.94 20.34
N ARG A 350 -17.23 -9.66 20.69
CA ARG A 350 -18.14 -9.05 21.66
C ARG A 350 -18.93 -7.91 21.07
N LYS A 351 -20.19 -7.82 21.43
CA LYS A 351 -21.08 -6.74 21.06
C LYS A 351 -20.68 -5.46 21.80
N VAL A 352 -20.55 -4.34 21.07
CA VAL A 352 -20.21 -3.02 21.60
C VAL A 352 -21.12 -1.95 20.99
N PRO A 353 -21.30 -0.79 21.65
CA PRO A 353 -22.05 0.31 21.05
C PRO A 353 -21.44 0.74 19.72
N TRP A 354 -22.30 1.14 18.77
CA TRP A 354 -21.81 1.73 17.52
C TRP A 354 -21.10 3.06 17.81
N PRO A 355 -19.92 3.33 17.24
CA PRO A 355 -19.21 4.58 17.48
C PRO A 355 -20.03 5.80 17.05
N SER A 356 -20.05 6.82 17.89
CA SER A 356 -20.74 8.08 17.60
C SER A 356 -20.12 8.79 16.38
N SER A 357 -20.91 9.66 15.73
CA SER A 357 -20.41 10.46 14.61
C SER A 357 -19.24 11.35 15.02
N ALA A 358 -19.27 11.93 16.22
CA ALA A 358 -18.18 12.74 16.76
C ALA A 358 -16.85 11.97 16.89
N ILE A 359 -16.89 10.68 17.29
CA ILE A 359 -15.68 9.83 17.35
C ILE A 359 -15.18 9.56 15.94
N LYS A 360 -16.06 9.15 15.02
CA LYS A 360 -15.68 8.86 13.63
C LYS A 360 -15.06 10.09 12.95
N GLU A 361 -15.64 11.26 13.16
CA GLU A 361 -15.12 12.52 12.65
C GLU A 361 -13.73 12.85 13.23
N LYS A 362 -13.58 12.76 14.56
CA LYS A 362 -12.30 13.01 15.25
C LYS A 362 -11.16 12.15 14.70
N TYR A 363 -11.42 10.89 14.35
CA TYR A 363 -10.43 9.95 13.83
C TYR A 363 -10.47 9.79 12.31
N CYS A 364 -11.25 10.64 11.61
CA CYS A 364 -11.40 10.62 10.16
C CYS A 364 -11.78 9.25 9.60
N VAL A 365 -12.72 8.58 10.28
CA VAL A 365 -13.26 7.28 9.86
C VAL A 365 -14.51 7.51 9.01
N GLU A 366 -14.49 6.96 7.81
CA GLU A 366 -15.57 7.16 6.83
C GLU A 366 -16.86 6.46 7.30
N ASP A 367 -18.03 7.12 7.07
CA ASP A 367 -19.33 6.47 7.24
C ASP A 367 -19.70 5.73 5.95
N CYS A 368 -19.65 4.42 5.98
CA CYS A 368 -19.91 3.57 4.81
C CYS A 368 -21.37 3.09 4.73
N TYR A 369 -22.31 3.80 5.35
CA TYR A 369 -23.76 3.60 5.23
C TYR A 369 -24.28 2.20 5.60
N TRP A 370 -23.70 1.55 6.60
CA TRP A 370 -24.22 0.27 7.09
C TRP A 370 -25.66 0.40 7.61
N PRO A 371 -26.57 -0.54 7.28
CA PRO A 371 -28.01 -0.38 7.55
C PRO A 371 -28.38 -0.26 9.04
N SER A 372 -27.71 -1.05 9.90
CA SER A 372 -27.94 -1.02 11.35
C SER A 372 -26.75 -0.39 12.05
N LYS A 373 -26.99 0.66 12.84
CA LYS A 373 -25.99 1.40 13.58
C LYS A 373 -26.21 1.34 15.10
N ASP A 374 -26.92 0.35 15.56
CA ASP A 374 -27.18 0.18 16.99
C ASP A 374 -25.95 -0.36 17.70
N TYR A 375 -25.34 -1.37 17.11
CA TYR A 375 -24.20 -2.08 17.68
C TYR A 375 -23.16 -2.44 16.62
N ALA A 376 -21.91 -2.44 17.04
CA ALA A 376 -20.78 -3.02 16.33
C ALA A 376 -20.26 -4.24 17.10
N TYR A 377 -19.31 -4.94 16.52
CA TYR A 377 -18.73 -6.15 17.11
C TYR A 377 -17.22 -6.03 17.13
N GLU A 378 -16.66 -5.97 18.33
CA GLU A 378 -15.22 -5.95 18.49
C GLU A 378 -14.69 -7.38 18.54
N CYS A 379 -13.85 -7.73 17.57
CA CYS A 379 -13.28 -9.05 17.42
C CYS A 379 -11.78 -9.03 17.72
N LYS A 380 -11.32 -9.95 18.59
CA LYS A 380 -9.90 -10.22 18.80
C LYS A 380 -9.47 -11.35 17.86
N ILE A 381 -8.48 -11.09 17.03
CA ILE A 381 -8.08 -11.93 15.90
C ILE A 381 -6.62 -12.33 16.01
N ASN A 382 -6.34 -13.63 15.90
CA ASN A 382 -4.99 -14.16 15.72
C ASN A 382 -4.75 -14.38 14.21
N LEU A 383 -3.78 -13.68 13.64
CA LEU A 383 -3.48 -13.75 12.20
C LEU A 383 -2.50 -14.90 11.92
N LEU A 384 -3.01 -16.05 11.47
CA LEU A 384 -2.23 -17.25 11.20
C LEU A 384 -1.48 -17.21 9.87
N THR A 385 -2.00 -16.47 8.88
CA THR A 385 -1.32 -16.15 7.62
C THR A 385 -1.39 -14.66 7.37
N GLY A 386 -0.39 -14.07 6.69
CA GLY A 386 -0.33 -12.63 6.42
C GLY A 386 -0.32 -12.33 4.93
N LYS A 387 -1.48 -12.04 4.34
CA LYS A 387 -1.62 -11.55 2.97
C LYS A 387 -2.18 -10.13 2.99
N THR A 388 -1.85 -9.35 1.97
CA THR A 388 -2.37 -7.98 1.83
C THR A 388 -3.89 -7.97 1.92
N HIS A 389 -4.44 -7.09 2.76
CA HIS A 389 -5.88 -6.95 3.04
C HIS A 389 -6.58 -8.22 3.57
N GLN A 390 -5.83 -9.19 4.11
CA GLN A 390 -6.40 -10.50 4.45
C GLN A 390 -7.58 -10.40 5.43
N ILE A 391 -7.40 -9.72 6.56
CA ILE A 391 -8.47 -9.59 7.57
C ILE A 391 -9.66 -8.86 6.95
N ARG A 392 -9.44 -7.76 6.28
CA ARG A 392 -10.48 -6.96 5.60
C ARG A 392 -11.33 -7.82 4.66
N ALA A 393 -10.66 -8.57 3.77
CA ALA A 393 -11.33 -9.43 2.80
C ALA A 393 -12.08 -10.60 3.44
N GLN A 394 -11.47 -11.28 4.43
CA GLN A 394 -12.09 -12.43 5.08
C GLN A 394 -13.30 -12.05 5.92
N LEU A 395 -13.23 -10.95 6.69
CA LEU A 395 -14.37 -10.48 7.47
C LEU A 395 -15.52 -10.03 6.57
N THR A 396 -15.22 -9.34 5.47
CA THR A 396 -16.22 -8.94 4.46
C THR A 396 -16.91 -10.15 3.83
N ALA A 397 -16.15 -11.18 3.49
CA ALA A 397 -16.70 -12.43 2.95
C ALA A 397 -17.61 -13.17 3.95
N CYS A 398 -17.36 -13.00 5.26
CA CYS A 398 -18.26 -13.49 6.31
C CYS A 398 -19.49 -12.61 6.53
N GLY A 399 -19.69 -11.53 5.75
CA GLY A 399 -20.80 -10.58 5.93
C GLY A 399 -20.60 -9.61 7.10
N ALA A 400 -19.38 -9.53 7.65
CA ALA A 400 -19.03 -8.70 8.79
C ALA A 400 -17.88 -7.72 8.44
N PRO A 401 -18.10 -6.76 7.51
CA PRO A 401 -17.06 -5.83 7.08
C PRO A 401 -16.60 -4.94 8.22
N ILE A 402 -15.37 -4.44 8.13
CA ILE A 402 -14.76 -3.57 9.11
C ILE A 402 -15.34 -2.15 8.97
N LEU A 403 -15.65 -1.50 10.09
CA LEU A 403 -16.17 -0.12 10.10
C LEU A 403 -15.14 0.84 9.48
N GLY A 404 -15.64 1.74 8.61
CA GLY A 404 -14.82 2.72 7.91
C GLY A 404 -14.09 2.18 6.68
N ASP A 405 -14.24 0.91 6.36
CA ASP A 405 -13.57 0.30 5.21
C ASP A 405 -14.33 0.55 3.90
N SER A 406 -14.13 1.72 3.32
CA SER A 406 -14.79 2.14 2.07
C SER A 406 -14.42 1.28 0.85
N ALA A 407 -13.34 0.51 0.91
CA ALA A 407 -12.98 -0.42 -0.15
C ALA A 407 -13.74 -1.75 -0.10
N TYR A 408 -14.15 -2.19 1.09
CA TYR A 408 -14.76 -3.51 1.31
C TYR A 408 -16.23 -3.46 1.74
N MET A 409 -16.65 -2.41 2.46
CA MET A 409 -18.02 -2.24 2.93
C MET A 409 -19.06 -2.27 1.78
N PRO A 410 -18.83 -1.59 0.62
CA PRO A 410 -19.77 -1.64 -0.49
C PRO A 410 -20.03 -3.05 -1.02
N ALA A 411 -19.01 -3.92 -1.02
CA ALA A 411 -19.16 -5.30 -1.44
C ALA A 411 -20.07 -6.11 -0.49
N ALA A 412 -19.93 -5.90 0.83
CA ALA A 412 -20.79 -6.53 1.81
C ALA A 412 -22.23 -5.99 1.76
N LEU A 413 -22.39 -4.69 1.53
CA LEU A 413 -23.71 -4.06 1.36
C LEU A 413 -24.44 -4.59 0.12
N ALA A 414 -23.75 -4.70 -1.01
CA ALA A 414 -24.32 -5.24 -2.23
C ALA A 414 -24.79 -6.69 -2.07
N GLU A 415 -24.06 -7.49 -1.28
CA GLU A 415 -24.46 -8.86 -1.01
C GLU A 415 -25.78 -8.95 -0.22
N ILE A 416 -26.03 -7.97 0.67
CA ILE A 416 -27.27 -7.89 1.46
C ILE A 416 -28.42 -7.33 0.61
N THR A 417 -28.16 -6.24 -0.14
CA THR A 417 -29.23 -5.49 -0.85
C THR A 417 -29.58 -6.08 -2.21
N SER A 418 -28.60 -6.65 -2.89
CA SER A 418 -28.75 -7.15 -4.25
C SER A 418 -27.84 -8.37 -4.48
N PRO A 419 -28.20 -9.52 -3.85
CA PRO A 419 -27.41 -10.75 -3.99
C PRO A 419 -27.21 -11.13 -5.45
N GLY A 420 -25.97 -11.39 -5.86
CA GLY A 420 -25.61 -11.78 -7.22
C GLY A 420 -25.17 -10.64 -8.16
N VAL A 421 -25.38 -9.38 -7.78
CA VAL A 421 -24.80 -8.22 -8.51
C VAL A 421 -23.34 -7.98 -8.10
N ASN A 422 -22.99 -8.28 -6.85
CA ASN A 422 -21.65 -8.12 -6.34
C ASN A 422 -20.68 -9.11 -7.01
N PRO A 423 -19.66 -8.66 -7.74
CA PRO A 423 -18.66 -9.55 -8.34
C PRO A 423 -17.83 -10.34 -7.33
N PHE A 424 -17.87 -9.96 -6.04
CA PHE A 424 -17.16 -10.59 -4.94
C PHE A 424 -18.06 -11.47 -4.06
N GLY A 425 -19.38 -11.57 -4.39
CA GLY A 425 -20.39 -12.19 -3.53
C GLY A 425 -20.43 -13.72 -3.61
N LYS A 426 -20.99 -14.33 -2.54
CA LYS A 426 -21.13 -15.78 -2.38
C LYS A 426 -22.29 -16.38 -3.21
N HIS A 427 -23.32 -15.60 -3.55
CA HIS A 427 -24.58 -16.10 -4.13
C HIS A 427 -24.55 -16.25 -5.66
N ARG A 428 -23.40 -16.51 -6.22
CA ARG A 428 -23.27 -16.82 -7.65
C ARG A 428 -23.60 -18.28 -7.97
N LYS A 429 -24.83 -18.64 -7.83
CA LYS A 429 -25.28 -20.01 -8.06
C LYS A 429 -25.06 -20.55 -9.49
N ASN A 430 -24.69 -19.70 -10.47
CA ASN A 430 -24.63 -20.08 -11.89
C ASN A 430 -23.39 -19.55 -12.66
N ARG A 431 -22.38 -19.02 -11.99
CA ARG A 431 -21.13 -18.64 -12.66
C ARG A 431 -19.95 -19.16 -11.86
N SER A 432 -19.04 -19.85 -12.51
CA SER A 432 -17.76 -20.21 -11.90
C SER A 432 -16.99 -18.93 -11.58
N ILE A 433 -16.14 -18.96 -10.55
CA ILE A 433 -15.30 -17.81 -10.19
C ILE A 433 -14.37 -17.44 -11.37
N GLU A 434 -14.10 -18.40 -12.26
CA GLU A 434 -13.32 -18.23 -13.48
C GLU A 434 -14.03 -17.37 -14.54
N ASP A 435 -15.38 -17.29 -14.51
CA ASP A 435 -16.18 -16.49 -15.42
C ASP A 435 -16.25 -14.99 -15.05
N ILE A 436 -15.67 -14.57 -13.92
CA ILE A 436 -15.57 -13.16 -13.57
C ILE A 436 -14.52 -12.52 -14.47
N LYS A 437 -14.99 -11.78 -15.45
CA LYS A 437 -14.11 -11.00 -16.31
C LYS A 437 -13.39 -9.95 -15.46
N GLU A 438 -12.12 -9.77 -15.71
CA GLU A 438 -11.30 -8.75 -15.04
C GLU A 438 -11.87 -7.34 -15.25
N THR A 439 -12.59 -7.12 -16.36
CA THR A 439 -13.37 -5.91 -16.67
C THR A 439 -14.45 -5.64 -15.63
N ASP A 440 -15.24 -6.65 -15.26
CA ASP A 440 -16.36 -6.51 -14.30
C ASP A 440 -15.85 -6.09 -12.91
N ILE A 441 -14.69 -6.66 -12.51
CA ILE A 441 -14.01 -6.32 -11.27
C ILE A 441 -13.50 -4.87 -11.32
N THR A 442 -12.89 -4.48 -12.42
CA THR A 442 -12.33 -3.14 -12.60
C THR A 442 -13.43 -2.08 -12.59
N GLU A 443 -14.54 -2.33 -13.27
CA GLU A 443 -15.72 -1.44 -13.28
C GLU A 443 -16.34 -1.33 -11.89
N TRP A 444 -16.50 -2.45 -11.18
CA TRP A 444 -17.00 -2.42 -9.80
C TRP A 444 -16.10 -1.60 -8.88
N ILE A 445 -14.78 -1.81 -8.94
CA ILE A 445 -13.80 -1.07 -8.14
C ILE A 445 -13.87 0.43 -8.47
N ALA A 446 -13.96 0.79 -9.74
CA ALA A 446 -14.07 2.18 -10.17
C ALA A 446 -15.31 2.87 -9.61
N GLN A 447 -16.43 2.13 -9.48
CA GLN A 447 -17.69 2.67 -8.98
C GLN A 447 -17.80 2.67 -7.46
N HIS A 448 -17.23 1.66 -6.77
CA HIS A 448 -17.52 1.38 -5.37
C HIS A 448 -16.28 1.23 -4.47
N GLY A 449 -15.12 0.91 -5.03
CA GLY A 449 -13.92 0.49 -4.29
C GLY A 449 -12.94 1.62 -4.06
N LYS A 450 -13.24 2.58 -3.19
CA LYS A 450 -12.29 3.62 -2.78
C LYS A 450 -11.54 3.17 -1.52
N GLU A 451 -10.20 3.19 -1.58
CA GLU A 451 -9.39 2.95 -0.38
C GLU A 451 -9.67 4.01 0.69
N PRO A 452 -9.78 3.62 1.97
CA PRO A 452 -9.97 4.54 3.07
C PRO A 452 -8.87 5.60 3.12
N SER A 453 -9.26 6.86 3.26
CA SER A 453 -8.32 7.98 3.26
C SER A 453 -7.44 8.01 4.52
N VAL A 454 -7.98 7.62 5.67
CA VAL A 454 -7.26 7.62 6.95
C VAL A 454 -7.41 6.28 7.65
N GLY A 455 -8.37 6.12 8.55
CA GLY A 455 -8.48 4.98 9.44
C GLY A 455 -9.70 4.12 9.20
N ILE A 456 -9.59 2.86 9.61
CA ILE A 456 -10.69 1.90 9.71
C ILE A 456 -10.71 1.30 11.12
N GLY A 457 -11.73 0.56 11.45
CA GLY A 457 -11.82 -0.17 12.72
C GLY A 457 -10.90 -1.40 12.76
N LEU A 458 -9.59 -1.22 12.51
CA LEU A 458 -8.61 -2.32 12.49
C LEU A 458 -7.28 -1.87 13.11
N GLN A 459 -6.84 -2.60 14.15
CA GLN A 459 -5.59 -2.34 14.85
C GLN A 459 -4.77 -3.62 15.01
N ALA A 460 -3.49 -3.58 14.65
CA ALA A 460 -2.50 -4.58 15.05
C ALA A 460 -2.17 -4.37 16.53
N CYS A 461 -3.01 -4.92 17.43
CA CYS A 461 -2.96 -4.58 18.84
C CYS A 461 -1.77 -5.18 19.59
N GLN A 462 -1.23 -6.31 19.12
CA GLN A 462 -0.10 -6.96 19.78
C GLN A 462 0.78 -7.69 18.75
N ILE A 463 2.08 -7.63 18.95
CA ILE A 463 3.06 -8.42 18.21
C ILE A 463 4.01 -9.11 19.19
N SER A 464 4.30 -10.39 18.97
CA SER A 464 5.25 -11.14 19.81
C SER A 464 6.02 -12.18 19.02
N TRP A 465 7.24 -12.50 19.50
CA TRP A 465 8.11 -13.52 18.92
C TRP A 465 9.03 -14.13 19.99
N ASP A 466 9.78 -15.18 19.61
CA ASP A 466 10.64 -15.93 20.50
C ASP A 466 9.89 -16.42 21.74
N ASP A 467 8.76 -17.11 21.51
CA ASP A 467 7.88 -17.70 22.54
C ASP A 467 7.41 -16.67 23.58
N GLY A 468 7.17 -15.43 23.13
CA GLY A 468 6.68 -14.36 23.98
C GLY A 468 7.74 -13.60 24.77
N LYS A 469 9.03 -13.90 24.60
CA LYS A 469 10.13 -13.12 25.21
C LYS A 469 10.09 -11.64 24.77
N HIS A 470 9.69 -11.43 23.55
CA HIS A 470 9.44 -10.10 22.98
C HIS A 470 7.94 -9.97 22.72
N MET A 471 7.26 -9.14 23.50
CA MET A 471 5.83 -8.90 23.36
C MET A 471 5.57 -7.41 23.54
N TYR A 472 4.86 -6.81 22.59
CA TYR A 472 4.57 -5.39 22.54
C TYR A 472 3.12 -5.17 22.17
N GLU A 473 2.51 -4.17 22.78
CA GLU A 473 1.12 -3.80 22.60
C GLU A 473 1.01 -2.37 22.07
N ALA A 474 0.07 -2.15 21.17
CA ALA A 474 -0.30 -0.82 20.69
C ALA A 474 -1.13 -0.06 21.74
N GLY A 475 -1.29 1.23 21.53
CA GLY A 475 -2.16 2.07 22.33
C GLY A 475 -3.65 1.65 22.26
N ILE A 476 -4.50 2.39 22.94
CA ILE A 476 -5.95 2.14 22.94
C ILE A 476 -6.50 2.44 21.54
N PRO A 477 -7.27 1.52 20.91
CA PRO A 477 -7.86 1.76 19.60
C PRO A 477 -8.88 2.91 19.68
N TRP A 478 -9.00 3.66 18.58
CA TRP A 478 -9.80 4.87 18.53
C TRP A 478 -11.26 4.69 18.98
N TRP A 479 -11.86 3.54 18.74
CA TRP A 479 -13.25 3.26 19.12
C TRP A 479 -13.47 2.96 20.59
N ARG A 480 -12.40 2.72 21.38
CA ARG A 480 -12.44 2.55 22.83
C ARG A 480 -12.20 3.85 23.58
N SER A 481 -11.74 4.90 22.92
CA SER A 481 -11.30 6.15 23.56
C SER A 481 -12.39 6.85 24.39
N TYR A 482 -13.66 6.59 24.08
CA TYR A 482 -14.80 7.21 24.80
C TYR A 482 -15.25 6.43 26.03
N SER A 483 -15.04 5.11 26.05
CA SER A 483 -15.47 4.31 27.21
C SER A 483 -14.61 4.59 28.46
N PHE A 484 -13.37 5.03 28.24
CA PHE A 484 -12.46 5.38 29.33
C PHE A 484 -12.81 6.73 29.97
N ALA A 485 -13.16 7.74 29.16
CA ALA A 485 -13.58 9.05 29.64
C ALA A 485 -14.92 8.97 30.39
N SER A 486 -15.88 8.18 29.88
CA SER A 486 -17.17 7.97 30.56
C SER A 486 -17.01 7.15 31.85
N LYS A 487 -16.11 6.16 31.89
CA LYS A 487 -15.84 5.38 33.09
C LYS A 487 -15.14 6.22 34.15
N LEU A 488 -14.17 7.05 33.79
CA LEU A 488 -13.51 8.00 34.68
C LEU A 488 -14.49 9.06 35.21
N PHE A 489 -15.40 9.53 34.35
CA PHE A 489 -16.45 10.48 34.77
C PHE A 489 -17.48 9.83 35.70
N PHE A 490 -17.83 8.58 35.47
CA PHE A 490 -18.71 7.82 36.37
C PHE A 490 -18.03 7.47 37.72
N GLU A 491 -16.76 7.10 37.70
CA GLU A 491 -15.99 6.85 38.92
C GLU A 491 -15.74 8.12 39.71
N LEU A 492 -15.41 9.23 39.05
CA LEU A 492 -15.25 10.53 39.68
C LEU A 492 -16.60 11.09 40.21
N SER A 493 -17.68 10.93 39.45
CA SER A 493 -19.00 11.36 39.91
C SER A 493 -19.54 10.53 41.07
N SER A 494 -19.25 9.22 41.08
CA SER A 494 -19.60 8.36 42.25
C SER A 494 -18.74 8.67 43.48
N TYR A 495 -17.47 9.06 43.29
CA TYR A 495 -16.61 9.53 44.37
C TYR A 495 -17.09 10.87 44.96
N PHE A 496 -17.49 11.81 44.11
CA PHE A 496 -18.05 13.10 44.55
C PHE A 496 -19.39 12.97 45.27
N ILE A 497 -20.25 12.06 44.82
CA ILE A 497 -21.55 11.79 45.48
C ILE A 497 -21.33 11.11 46.84
N TYR A 498 -20.31 10.27 46.98
CA TYR A 498 -19.99 9.60 48.23
C TYR A 498 -19.38 10.56 49.27
N GLU A 499 -18.63 11.58 48.87
CA GLU A 499 -18.09 12.59 49.80
C GLU A 499 -19.12 13.63 50.26
N ILE A 500 -20.14 13.93 49.43
CA ILE A 500 -21.22 14.86 49.81
C ILE A 500 -22.28 14.20 50.72
N SER A 501 -22.31 12.86 50.80
CA SER A 501 -23.25 12.09 51.61
C SER A 501 -22.69 11.63 52.94
N LYS A 502 -21.51 12.09 53.37
CA LYS A 502 -21.02 11.84 54.72
C LYS A 502 -21.61 12.86 55.69
N PRO A 503 -22.29 12.42 56.77
CA PRO A 503 -22.90 13.29 57.80
C PRO A 503 -21.87 14.09 58.60
#